data_dbfc3b5b59e84a8cebe1b4db4bc305f6
#
_entry.id   dbfc3b5b59e84a8cebe1b4db4bc305f6
#
_cell.length_a   1.000
_cell.length_b   1.000
_cell.length_c   1.000
_cell.angle_alpha   90.00
_cell.angle_beta   90.00
_cell.angle_gamma   90.00
#
_symmetry.space_group_name_H-M   'P 1'
#
loop_
_entity.id
_entity.type
_entity.pdbx_description
1 polymer ?
#
loop_
_entity_poly.entity_id
_entity_poly.type
_entity_poly.pdbx_seq_one_letter_code
_entity_poly.pdbx_strand_id
1 'polypeptide(L)'
;MSGWDLIISTVGSSDEQLMFNRVLSAAHCSVPVIYVWLEAGGINSHILVVDYRKPGCYECIYTDENGILTNNKATKNDDELVETSLIRNGCGGTRAAYGTATILRTVAALLDVLQKIQRGEIANCLLIDISPTSICISDTKIPLEACNCCGNK
;
A
#
# COMPACT_ATOMS: atom_id res chain seq x y z
N MET A 1 -7.50 -22.06 -13.63
CA MET A 1 -6.72 -22.03 -12.36
C MET A 1 -5.65 -20.98 -12.54
N SER A 2 -5.61 -19.94 -11.69
CA SER A 2 -4.47 -19.02 -11.66
C SER A 2 -3.25 -19.81 -11.16
N GLY A 3 -2.15 -19.81 -11.88
CA GLY A 3 -0.91 -20.46 -11.45
C GLY A 3 -0.16 -19.67 -10.36
N TRP A 4 -0.82 -18.69 -9.74
CA TRP A 4 -0.25 -17.80 -8.73
C TRP A 4 -0.97 -17.97 -7.40
N ASP A 5 -0.22 -18.01 -6.30
CA ASP A 5 -0.74 -18.10 -4.94
C ASP A 5 -0.85 -16.74 -4.27
N LEU A 6 -0.14 -15.73 -4.79
CA LEU A 6 -0.01 -14.39 -4.22
C LEU A 6 0.51 -13.42 -5.29
N ILE A 7 0.13 -12.14 -5.17
CA ILE A 7 0.70 -11.02 -5.95
C ILE A 7 1.32 -10.02 -4.98
N ILE A 8 2.55 -9.57 -5.26
CA ILE A 8 3.19 -8.47 -4.53
C ILE A 8 3.42 -7.32 -5.51
N SER A 9 2.83 -6.15 -5.23
CA SER A 9 3.01 -4.92 -5.98
C SER A 9 3.95 -3.98 -5.24
N THR A 10 5.09 -3.69 -5.84
CA THR A 10 6.10 -2.74 -5.33
C THR A 10 6.31 -1.59 -6.31
N VAL A 11 5.29 -1.28 -7.11
CA VAL A 11 5.31 -0.18 -8.06
C VAL A 11 5.27 1.14 -7.30
N GLY A 12 6.26 2.00 -7.45
CA GLY A 12 6.37 3.25 -6.69
C GLY A 12 5.41 4.37 -7.10
N SER A 13 4.57 4.16 -8.12
CA SER A 13 3.60 5.14 -8.64
C SER A 13 2.21 4.84 -8.08
N SER A 14 1.62 5.82 -7.40
CA SER A 14 0.26 5.72 -6.85
C SER A 14 -0.79 5.52 -7.95
N ASP A 15 -0.65 6.22 -9.06
CA ASP A 15 -1.61 6.14 -10.18
C ASP A 15 -1.59 4.76 -10.84
N GLU A 16 -0.41 4.20 -11.04
CA GLU A 16 -0.27 2.84 -11.58
C GLU A 16 -0.82 1.79 -10.61
N GLN A 17 -0.58 1.95 -9.31
CA GLN A 17 -1.16 1.06 -8.30
C GLN A 17 -2.69 1.17 -8.22
N LEU A 18 -3.25 2.38 -8.33
CA LEU A 18 -4.71 2.58 -8.41
C LEU A 18 -5.31 1.93 -9.65
N MET A 19 -4.67 2.10 -10.82
CA MET A 19 -5.11 1.44 -12.05
C MET A 19 -5.05 -0.09 -11.90
N PHE A 20 -3.95 -0.63 -11.38
CA PHE A 20 -3.78 -2.06 -11.11
C PHE A 20 -4.84 -2.59 -10.14
N ASN A 21 -5.11 -1.86 -9.05
CA ASN A 21 -6.17 -2.18 -8.09
C ASN A 21 -7.54 -2.31 -8.76
N ARG A 22 -7.91 -1.36 -9.62
CA ARG A 22 -9.20 -1.38 -10.34
C ARG A 22 -9.34 -2.58 -11.26
N VAL A 23 -8.27 -2.92 -11.98
CA VAL A 23 -8.24 -4.11 -12.85
C VAL A 23 -8.43 -5.39 -12.03
N LEU A 24 -7.69 -5.55 -10.94
CA LEU A 24 -7.79 -6.72 -10.06
C LEU A 24 -9.16 -6.83 -9.38
N SER A 25 -9.71 -5.69 -8.96
CA SER A 25 -11.03 -5.61 -8.35
C SER A 25 -12.13 -6.01 -9.33
N ALA A 26 -12.09 -5.49 -10.57
CA ALA A 26 -13.04 -5.82 -11.63
C ALA A 26 -12.94 -7.30 -12.08
N ALA A 27 -11.73 -7.84 -12.06
CA ALA A 27 -11.48 -9.25 -12.39
C ALA A 27 -11.80 -10.21 -11.23
N HIS A 28 -12.28 -9.73 -10.09
CA HIS A 28 -12.49 -10.53 -8.86
C HIS A 28 -11.28 -11.41 -8.54
N CYS A 29 -10.08 -10.81 -8.46
CA CYS A 29 -8.84 -11.51 -8.23
C CYS A 29 -8.98 -12.49 -7.05
N SER A 30 -8.68 -13.76 -7.28
CA SER A 30 -8.93 -14.84 -6.32
C SER A 30 -7.76 -15.08 -5.35
N VAL A 31 -6.63 -14.42 -5.57
CA VAL A 31 -5.44 -14.55 -4.72
C VAL A 31 -5.20 -13.25 -3.93
N PRO A 32 -4.58 -13.34 -2.74
CA PRO A 32 -4.20 -12.14 -1.99
C PRO A 32 -3.24 -11.26 -2.77
N VAL A 33 -3.40 -9.94 -2.61
CA VAL A 33 -2.50 -8.95 -3.19
C VAL A 33 -1.89 -8.11 -2.07
N ILE A 34 -0.57 -7.98 -2.08
CA ILE A 34 0.16 -7.15 -1.13
C ILE A 34 0.67 -5.93 -1.87
N TYR A 35 0.27 -4.75 -1.44
CA TYR A 35 0.82 -3.48 -1.89
C TYR A 35 1.89 -3.02 -0.91
N VAL A 36 3.06 -2.69 -1.42
CA VAL A 36 4.19 -2.20 -0.62
C VAL A 36 4.71 -0.92 -1.23
N TRP A 37 4.83 0.13 -0.43
CA TRP A 37 5.40 1.40 -0.88
C TRP A 37 6.20 2.09 0.22
N LEU A 38 7.14 2.92 -0.21
CA LEU A 38 7.93 3.78 0.65
C LEU A 38 7.47 5.22 0.44
N GLU A 39 7.38 5.98 1.51
CA GLU A 39 7.14 7.41 1.41
C GLU A 39 8.39 8.14 0.92
N ALA A 40 8.19 9.25 0.22
CA ALA A 40 9.29 10.14 -0.14
C ALA A 40 10.03 10.59 1.14
N GLY A 41 11.36 10.68 1.07
CA GLY A 41 12.21 10.92 2.25
C GLY A 41 12.73 9.66 2.90
N GLY A 42 12.20 8.49 2.55
CA GLY A 42 12.74 7.18 2.95
C GLY A 42 12.67 6.88 4.44
N ILE A 43 11.78 7.54 5.19
CA ILE A 43 11.64 7.35 6.64
C ILE A 43 10.56 6.31 6.92
N ASN A 44 9.40 6.46 6.30
CA ASN A 44 8.25 5.59 6.50
C ASN A 44 7.99 4.72 5.28
N SER A 45 7.35 3.59 5.52
CA SER A 45 6.85 2.70 4.48
C SER A 45 5.59 1.97 4.95
N HIS A 46 4.90 1.35 4.02
CA HIS A 46 3.61 0.75 4.29
C HIS A 46 3.45 -0.58 3.57
N ILE A 47 2.66 -1.46 4.17
CA ILE A 47 2.21 -2.72 3.59
C ILE A 47 0.69 -2.77 3.73
N LEU A 48 -0.03 -2.95 2.62
CA LEU A 48 -1.47 -3.19 2.61
C LEU A 48 -1.77 -4.56 2.01
N VAL A 49 -2.47 -5.40 2.75
CA VAL A 49 -2.90 -6.72 2.28
C VAL A 49 -4.36 -6.65 1.86
N VAL A 50 -4.67 -7.07 0.64
CA VAL A 50 -6.00 -7.04 0.04
C VAL A 50 -6.41 -8.43 -0.44
N ASP A 51 -7.60 -8.86 -0.04
CA ASP A 51 -8.32 -10.02 -0.60
C ASP A 51 -9.56 -9.50 -1.33
N TYR A 52 -9.52 -9.43 -2.65
CA TYR A 52 -10.60 -8.87 -3.48
C TYR A 52 -11.91 -9.67 -3.44
N ARG A 53 -11.95 -10.81 -2.75
CA ARG A 53 -13.19 -11.55 -2.46
C ARG A 53 -13.98 -10.96 -1.30
N LYS A 54 -13.41 -9.97 -0.59
CA LYS A 54 -13.98 -9.29 0.58
C LYS A 54 -14.01 -7.78 0.35
N PRO A 55 -14.85 -7.02 1.06
CA PRO A 55 -14.81 -5.56 1.02
C PRO A 55 -13.45 -5.04 1.46
N GLY A 56 -12.94 -4.02 0.74
CA GLY A 56 -11.66 -3.41 0.99
C GLY A 56 -10.69 -3.59 -0.18
N CYS A 57 -10.03 -2.51 -0.58
CA CYS A 57 -9.07 -2.51 -1.67
C CYS A 57 -8.04 -1.38 -1.50
N TYR A 58 -7.05 -1.31 -2.39
CA TYR A 58 -6.02 -0.26 -2.32
C TYR A 58 -6.60 1.15 -2.45
N GLU A 59 -7.66 1.35 -3.26
CA GLU A 59 -8.30 2.66 -3.43
C GLU A 59 -8.96 3.18 -2.14
N CYS A 60 -9.29 2.30 -1.19
CA CYS A 60 -9.89 2.72 0.08
C CYS A 60 -8.99 3.65 0.91
N ILE A 61 -7.66 3.54 0.80
CA ILE A 61 -6.74 4.46 1.49
C ILE A 61 -6.73 5.88 0.90
N TYR A 62 -7.32 6.06 -0.28
CA TYR A 62 -7.50 7.35 -0.96
C TYR A 62 -8.93 7.87 -0.88
N THR A 63 -9.88 7.09 -0.38
CA THR A 63 -11.31 7.41 -0.41
C THR A 63 -11.74 8.01 0.93
N ASP A 64 -12.45 9.15 0.92
CA ASP A 64 -13.06 9.72 2.11
C ASP A 64 -14.41 9.06 2.47
N GLU A 65 -15.06 9.53 3.53
CA GLU A 65 -16.36 9.01 3.98
C GLU A 65 -17.51 9.26 2.99
N ASN A 66 -17.32 10.17 2.02
CA ASN A 66 -18.28 10.50 0.97
C ASN A 66 -18.00 9.75 -0.35
N GLY A 67 -16.99 8.90 -0.40
CA GLY A 67 -16.57 8.18 -1.61
C GLY A 67 -15.72 9.01 -2.58
N ILE A 68 -15.23 10.17 -2.14
CA ILE A 68 -14.39 11.06 -2.97
C ILE A 68 -12.92 10.66 -2.81
N LEU A 69 -12.20 10.61 -3.93
CA LEU A 69 -10.75 10.37 -3.90
C LEU A 69 -10.01 11.59 -3.34
N THR A 70 -9.16 11.33 -2.39
CA THR A 70 -8.31 12.30 -1.69
C THR A 70 -6.84 11.90 -1.80
N ASN A 71 -5.97 12.53 -1.02
CA ASN A 71 -4.59 12.10 -0.86
C ASN A 71 -4.52 10.77 -0.09
N ASN A 72 -3.41 10.07 -0.23
CA ASN A 72 -3.14 8.83 0.51
C ASN A 72 -3.17 9.10 2.02
N LYS A 73 -4.17 8.57 2.70
CA LYS A 73 -4.38 8.77 4.14
C LYS A 73 -3.36 8.03 5.02
N ALA A 74 -2.62 7.07 4.46
CA ALA A 74 -1.56 6.37 5.15
C ALA A 74 -0.27 7.20 5.24
N THR A 75 -0.10 8.24 4.41
CA THR A 75 1.09 9.09 4.38
C THR A 75 1.29 9.79 5.73
N LYS A 76 2.48 9.65 6.31
CA LYS A 76 2.88 10.24 7.59
C LYS A 76 3.88 11.39 7.41
N ASN A 77 4.53 11.51 6.25
CA ASN A 77 5.47 12.59 5.96
C ASN A 77 4.72 13.88 5.57
N ASP A 78 5.29 15.02 5.94
CA ASP A 78 4.81 16.32 5.49
C ASP A 78 5.35 16.69 4.10
N ASP A 79 4.77 17.72 3.47
CA ASP A 79 5.13 18.15 2.13
C ASP A 79 6.57 18.69 2.06
N GLU A 80 7.08 19.34 3.12
CA GLU A 80 8.43 19.87 3.18
C GLU A 80 9.47 18.74 3.13
N LEU A 81 9.24 17.65 3.85
CA LEU A 81 10.11 16.48 3.80
C LEU A 81 10.09 15.83 2.41
N VAL A 82 8.94 15.77 1.77
CA VAL A 82 8.79 15.25 0.40
C VAL A 82 9.63 16.08 -0.58
N GLU A 83 9.47 17.40 -0.56
CA GLU A 83 10.20 18.30 -1.48
C GLU A 83 11.72 18.23 -1.30
N THR A 84 12.19 18.22 -0.04
CA THR A 84 13.63 18.21 0.27
C THR A 84 14.29 16.86 -0.02
N SER A 85 13.51 15.78 -0.14
CA SER A 85 14.01 14.44 -0.40
C SER A 85 14.15 14.08 -1.88
N LEU A 86 13.76 14.97 -2.79
CA LEU A 86 13.80 14.70 -4.23
C LEU A 86 15.23 14.77 -4.76
N ILE A 87 15.66 13.71 -5.43
CA ILE A 87 16.97 13.61 -6.07
C ILE A 87 16.77 13.66 -7.59
N ARG A 88 17.49 14.55 -8.28
CA ARG A 88 17.56 14.54 -9.76
C ARG A 88 18.50 13.43 -10.20
N ASN A 89 18.05 12.58 -11.11
CA ASN A 89 18.91 11.62 -11.77
C ASN A 89 19.44 12.20 -13.10
N GLY A 90 20.53 11.62 -13.61
CA GLY A 90 21.25 12.15 -14.77
C GLY A 90 20.46 12.20 -16.10
N CYS A 91 19.27 11.60 -16.16
CA CYS A 91 18.38 11.63 -17.33
C CYS A 91 17.28 12.68 -17.21
N GLY A 92 17.37 13.63 -16.27
CA GLY A 92 16.38 14.69 -16.07
C GLY A 92 15.15 14.26 -15.26
N GLY A 93 15.03 13.01 -14.87
CA GLY A 93 13.98 12.53 -13.99
C GLY A 93 14.25 12.88 -12.53
N THR A 94 13.18 12.96 -11.74
CA THR A 94 13.25 13.17 -10.29
C THR A 94 12.78 11.91 -9.60
N ARG A 95 13.47 11.47 -8.56
CA ARG A 95 13.08 10.36 -7.70
C ARG A 95 13.19 10.74 -6.25
N ALA A 96 12.39 10.13 -5.39
CA ALA A 96 12.56 10.26 -3.96
C ALA A 96 13.82 9.53 -3.47
N ALA A 97 14.48 10.09 -2.46
CA ALA A 97 15.53 9.39 -1.73
C ALA A 97 14.90 8.34 -0.80
N TYR A 98 15.40 7.12 -0.87
CA TYR A 98 14.99 6.05 0.04
C TYR A 98 16.19 5.54 0.82
N GLY A 99 16.04 5.45 2.15
CA GLY A 99 17.09 4.92 3.01
C GLY A 99 17.15 3.38 2.96
N THR A 100 18.37 2.82 2.86
CA THR A 100 18.55 1.36 2.90
C THR A 100 17.96 0.73 4.15
N ALA A 101 18.07 1.38 5.31
CA ALA A 101 17.51 0.89 6.56
C ALA A 101 15.98 0.74 6.50
N THR A 102 15.28 1.69 5.88
CA THR A 102 13.82 1.62 5.68
C THR A 102 13.44 0.47 4.76
N ILE A 103 14.17 0.28 3.66
CA ILE A 103 13.97 -0.85 2.75
C ILE A 103 14.11 -2.18 3.50
N LEU A 104 15.17 -2.36 4.28
CA LEU A 104 15.40 -3.59 5.02
C LEU A 104 14.31 -3.86 6.07
N ARG A 105 13.83 -2.83 6.79
CA ARG A 105 12.69 -2.98 7.72
C ARG A 105 11.41 -3.37 6.99
N THR A 106 11.16 -2.76 5.84
CA THR A 106 9.99 -3.09 5.01
C THR A 106 10.04 -4.54 4.55
N VAL A 107 11.20 -5.02 4.10
CA VAL A 107 11.37 -6.42 3.70
C VAL A 107 11.16 -7.37 4.89
N ALA A 108 11.72 -7.06 6.06
CA ALA A 108 11.50 -7.87 7.26
C ALA A 108 10.01 -7.95 7.64
N ALA A 109 9.31 -6.81 7.66
CA ALA A 109 7.87 -6.77 7.92
C ALA A 109 7.07 -7.55 6.86
N LEU A 110 7.46 -7.46 5.60
CA LEU A 110 6.82 -8.21 4.51
C LEU A 110 6.97 -9.73 4.71
N LEU A 111 8.14 -10.20 5.15
CA LEU A 111 8.33 -11.62 5.44
C LEU A 111 7.42 -12.11 6.58
N ASP A 112 7.23 -11.31 7.63
CA ASP A 112 6.29 -11.63 8.71
C ASP A 112 4.83 -11.68 8.19
N VAL A 113 4.45 -10.75 7.30
CA VAL A 113 3.14 -10.75 6.64
C VAL A 113 2.94 -12.01 5.81
N LEU A 114 3.93 -12.40 5.02
CA LEU A 114 3.87 -13.62 4.20
C LEU A 114 3.67 -14.88 5.06
N GLN A 115 4.37 -14.99 6.19
CA GLN A 115 4.18 -16.09 7.13
C GLN A 115 2.76 -16.13 7.71
N LYS A 116 2.19 -14.95 8.06
CA LYS A 116 0.81 -14.84 8.55
C LYS A 116 -0.22 -15.20 7.48
N ILE A 117 0.01 -14.80 6.22
CA ILE A 117 -0.85 -15.21 5.09
C ILE A 117 -0.85 -16.74 4.96
N GLN A 118 0.32 -17.38 4.98
CA GLN A 118 0.45 -18.84 4.90
C GLN A 118 -0.30 -19.57 6.02
N ARG A 119 -0.39 -18.95 7.21
CA ARG A 119 -1.14 -19.51 8.36
C ARG A 119 -2.64 -19.14 8.36
N GLY A 120 -3.09 -18.34 7.40
CA GLY A 120 -4.48 -17.84 7.39
C GLY A 120 -4.81 -16.83 8.50
N GLU A 121 -3.80 -16.18 9.07
CA GLU A 121 -3.92 -15.29 10.24
C GLU A 121 -4.10 -13.81 9.86
N ILE A 122 -4.32 -13.50 8.58
CA ILE A 122 -4.40 -12.10 8.11
C ILE A 122 -5.83 -11.64 7.87
N ALA A 123 -6.17 -10.49 8.44
CA ALA A 123 -7.40 -9.77 8.13
C ALA A 123 -7.32 -9.12 6.73
N ASN A 124 -8.47 -9.01 6.06
CA ASN A 124 -8.54 -8.24 4.81
C ASN A 124 -8.37 -6.75 5.07
N CYS A 125 -7.80 -6.05 4.09
CA CYS A 125 -7.50 -4.62 4.13
C CYS A 125 -6.62 -4.23 5.34
N LEU A 126 -5.69 -5.12 5.72
CA LEU A 126 -4.74 -4.87 6.80
C LEU A 126 -3.65 -3.91 6.31
N LEU A 127 -3.63 -2.71 6.86
CA LEU A 127 -2.59 -1.72 6.65
C LEU A 127 -1.58 -1.78 7.80
N ILE A 128 -0.30 -1.84 7.46
CA ILE A 128 0.83 -1.85 8.40
C ILE A 128 1.69 -0.62 8.13
N ASP A 129 1.92 0.16 9.16
CA ASP A 129 2.82 1.31 9.16
C ASP A 129 4.19 0.88 9.69
N ILE A 130 5.24 1.26 8.98
CA ILE A 130 6.63 0.95 9.29
C ILE A 130 7.39 2.26 9.38
N SER A 131 7.97 2.51 10.55
CA SER A 131 8.79 3.69 10.84
C SER A 131 10.17 3.27 11.38
N PRO A 132 11.10 4.21 11.61
CA PRO A 132 12.39 3.89 12.22
C PRO A 132 12.31 3.21 13.59
N THR A 133 11.23 3.47 14.33
CA THR A 133 11.07 3.04 15.73
C THR A 133 9.97 2.00 15.94
N SER A 134 9.12 1.76 14.95
CA SER A 134 7.97 0.85 15.11
C SER A 134 7.54 0.17 13.82
N ILE A 135 6.97 -1.02 13.96
CA ILE A 135 6.19 -1.73 12.95
C ILE A 135 4.86 -2.06 13.63
N CYS A 136 3.77 -1.48 13.18
CA CYS A 136 2.46 -1.63 13.82
C CYS A 136 1.32 -1.67 12.81
N ILE A 137 0.18 -2.21 13.23
CA ILE A 137 -1.07 -2.06 12.48
C ILE A 137 -1.42 -0.58 12.48
N SER A 138 -1.73 -0.04 11.31
CA SER A 138 -2.08 1.37 11.15
C SER A 138 -3.39 1.70 11.87
N ASP A 139 -3.44 2.86 12.47
CA ASP A 139 -4.65 3.49 13.02
C ASP A 139 -5.44 4.28 11.97
N THR A 140 -4.96 4.31 10.72
CA THR A 140 -5.63 4.97 9.61
C THR A 140 -7.01 4.37 9.37
N LYS A 141 -8.04 5.20 9.47
CA LYS A 141 -9.42 4.79 9.17
C LYS A 141 -9.60 4.60 7.67
N ILE A 142 -10.04 3.41 7.29
CA ILE A 142 -10.29 3.03 5.90
C ILE A 142 -11.80 2.86 5.71
N PRO A 143 -12.50 3.77 4.96
CA PRO A 143 -13.94 3.71 4.77
C PRO A 143 -14.31 2.69 3.68
N LEU A 144 -14.35 1.41 4.04
CA LEU A 144 -14.59 0.32 3.09
C LEU A 144 -15.92 0.45 2.35
N GLU A 145 -16.98 0.89 3.04
CA GLU A 145 -18.34 1.00 2.47
C GLU A 145 -18.50 2.19 1.51
N ALA A 146 -17.75 3.27 1.72
CA ALA A 146 -17.80 4.45 0.88
C ALA A 146 -16.99 4.32 -0.42
N CYS A 147 -16.11 3.33 -0.54
CA CYS A 147 -15.23 3.18 -1.69
C CYS A 147 -15.98 2.75 -2.95
N ASN A 148 -15.91 3.58 -4.00
CA ASN A 148 -16.56 3.30 -5.29
C ASN A 148 -16.00 2.06 -6.01
N CYS A 149 -14.78 1.66 -5.69
CA CYS A 149 -14.15 0.48 -6.30
C CYS A 149 -14.62 -0.84 -5.68
N CYS A 150 -14.88 -0.89 -4.38
CA CYS A 150 -15.18 -2.13 -3.66
C CYS A 150 -16.35 -2.05 -2.66
N GLY A 151 -16.90 -0.88 -2.38
CA GLY A 151 -17.92 -0.67 -1.35
C GLY A 151 -19.28 -1.32 -1.62
N ASN A 152 -19.56 -1.68 -2.86
CA ASN A 152 -20.82 -2.32 -3.28
C ASN A 152 -20.68 -3.82 -3.60
N LYS A 153 -19.70 -4.49 -3.01
CA LYS A 153 -19.48 -5.93 -3.21
C LYS A 153 -20.08 -6.78 -2.11
#